data_d5851d9b706fbf8b44386429f010402c
#
_entry.id   d5851d9b706fbf8b44386429f010402c
#
_cell.length_a   1.000
_cell.length_b   1.000
_cell.length_c   1.000
_cell.angle_alpha   90.00
_cell.angle_beta   90.00
_cell.angle_gamma   90.00
#
_symmetry.space_group_name_H-M   'P 1'
#
loop_
_entity.id
_entity.type
_entity.pdbx_description
1 polymer ?
#
loop_
_entity_poly.entity_id
_entity_poly.type
_entity_poly.pdbx_seq_one_letter_code
_entity_poly.pdbx_strand_id
1 'polypeptide(L)'
;MRRQLKSAGLWLLVLALAAGSMALPWMVCEAYDRELFAQPRTRPATDLALSAVARENGFVSQLYERQNLLGGWSEGWEPLAEEEAAAAAENARETLLELMTLENLPDGARQTVGEALTQSSRGQAWRDEMGFVRVRLGDVYLITEPVTGLPARLSIYGLADAPADPMALLEEWRTLLWVDVLPDWEETETVQAGATELRSAQGRLRLQVCAAHETFLLEAASFS
;
A
#
# COMPACT_ATOMS: atom_id res chain seq x y z
N MET A 1 -19.01 -11.60 -63.81
CA MET A 1 -17.68 -11.28 -63.24
C MET A 1 -17.59 -9.95 -62.45
N ARG A 2 -18.13 -8.81 -62.92
CA ARG A 2 -17.99 -7.51 -62.22
C ARG A 2 -18.66 -7.42 -60.83
N ARG A 3 -19.69 -8.20 -60.50
CA ARG A 3 -20.33 -8.20 -59.17
C ARG A 3 -19.56 -8.94 -58.11
N GLN A 4 -18.83 -10.00 -58.44
CA GLN A 4 -18.01 -10.74 -57.48
C GLN A 4 -16.74 -9.99 -57.06
N LEU A 5 -16.17 -9.18 -57.96
CA LEU A 5 -14.99 -8.35 -57.63
C LEU A 5 -15.36 -7.21 -56.66
N LYS A 6 -16.60 -6.66 -56.71
CA LYS A 6 -17.06 -5.62 -55.76
C LYS A 6 -17.29 -6.20 -54.37
N SER A 7 -17.78 -7.43 -54.24
CA SER A 7 -17.96 -8.10 -52.93
C SER A 7 -16.65 -8.48 -52.29
N ALA A 8 -15.66 -8.95 -53.04
CA ALA A 8 -14.34 -9.29 -52.56
C ALA A 8 -13.57 -8.07 -51.99
N GLY A 9 -13.70 -6.90 -52.71
CA GLY A 9 -13.14 -5.63 -52.20
C GLY A 9 -13.77 -5.16 -50.91
N LEU A 10 -15.11 -5.34 -50.79
CA LEU A 10 -15.82 -4.96 -49.55
C LEU A 10 -15.40 -5.82 -48.37
N TRP A 11 -15.23 -7.13 -48.54
CA TRP A 11 -14.76 -8.05 -47.52
C TRP A 11 -13.33 -7.76 -47.09
N LEU A 12 -12.42 -7.43 -48.02
CA LEU A 12 -11.07 -7.00 -47.71
C LEU A 12 -11.03 -5.71 -46.89
N LEU A 13 -11.92 -4.76 -47.19
CA LEU A 13 -12.04 -3.51 -46.44
C LEU A 13 -12.54 -3.75 -45.01
N VAL A 14 -13.54 -4.63 -44.83
CA VAL A 14 -14.06 -5.01 -43.50
C VAL A 14 -12.99 -5.73 -42.68
N LEU A 15 -12.23 -6.66 -43.30
CA LEU A 15 -11.14 -7.33 -42.62
C LEU A 15 -10.00 -6.38 -42.21
N ALA A 16 -9.65 -5.43 -43.08
CA ALA A 16 -8.64 -4.42 -42.77
C ALA A 16 -9.08 -3.50 -41.62
N LEU A 17 -10.37 -3.08 -41.59
CA LEU A 17 -10.92 -2.30 -40.50
C LEU A 17 -10.98 -3.09 -39.19
N ALA A 18 -11.37 -4.36 -39.24
CA ALA A 18 -11.40 -5.22 -38.05
C ALA A 18 -9.98 -5.48 -37.50
N ALA A 19 -9.00 -5.75 -38.36
CA ALA A 19 -7.60 -5.91 -37.96
C ALA A 19 -7.02 -4.59 -37.41
N GLY A 20 -7.34 -3.46 -38.02
CA GLY A 20 -6.91 -2.15 -37.56
C GLY A 20 -7.52 -1.79 -36.18
N SER A 21 -8.78 -2.12 -35.96
CA SER A 21 -9.45 -1.85 -34.66
C SER A 21 -8.90 -2.70 -33.51
N MET A 22 -8.35 -3.88 -33.81
CA MET A 22 -7.66 -4.71 -32.80
C MET A 22 -6.19 -4.31 -32.58
N ALA A 23 -5.50 -3.88 -33.64
CA ALA A 23 -4.08 -3.50 -33.54
C ALA A 23 -3.85 -2.09 -33.00
N LEU A 24 -4.77 -1.14 -33.27
CA LEU A 24 -4.64 0.25 -32.83
C LEU A 24 -4.53 0.43 -31.31
N PRO A 25 -5.36 -0.19 -30.48
CA PRO A 25 -5.23 -0.05 -29.01
C PRO A 25 -3.88 -0.59 -28.51
N TRP A 26 -3.41 -1.72 -29.07
CA TRP A 26 -2.14 -2.31 -28.70
C TRP A 26 -0.96 -1.42 -29.11
N MET A 27 -0.97 -0.89 -30.33
CA MET A 27 0.07 0.03 -30.80
C MET A 27 0.11 1.35 -30.00
N VAL A 28 -1.07 1.87 -29.62
CA VAL A 28 -1.16 3.08 -28.80
C VAL A 28 -0.62 2.82 -27.40
N CYS A 29 -0.98 1.70 -26.76
CA CYS A 29 -0.44 1.32 -25.46
C CYS A 29 1.09 1.12 -25.54
N GLU A 30 1.60 0.43 -26.54
CA GLU A 30 3.04 0.20 -26.71
C GLU A 30 3.81 1.52 -26.98
N ALA A 31 3.23 2.44 -27.74
CA ALA A 31 3.84 3.75 -27.97
C ALA A 31 3.84 4.60 -26.70
N TYR A 32 2.76 4.55 -25.92
CA TYR A 32 2.63 5.25 -24.64
C TYR A 32 3.62 4.69 -23.59
N ASP A 33 3.74 3.37 -23.52
CA ASP A 33 4.71 2.71 -22.66
C ASP A 33 6.14 3.05 -23.05
N ARG A 34 6.47 3.06 -24.34
CA ARG A 34 7.81 3.48 -24.82
C ARG A 34 8.13 4.93 -24.46
N GLU A 35 7.16 5.84 -24.56
CA GLU A 35 7.33 7.25 -24.22
C GLU A 35 7.49 7.45 -22.71
N LEU A 36 6.73 6.70 -21.90
CA LEU A 36 6.83 6.67 -20.44
C LEU A 36 8.18 6.10 -19.95
N PHE A 37 8.67 5.03 -20.59
CA PHE A 37 9.95 4.40 -20.22
C PHE A 37 11.17 5.10 -20.87
N ALA A 38 10.98 5.83 -21.97
CA ALA A 38 12.06 6.62 -22.61
C ALA A 38 12.33 7.95 -21.91
N GLN A 39 11.41 8.44 -21.09
CA GLN A 39 11.69 9.60 -20.25
C GLN A 39 12.74 9.19 -19.22
N PRO A 40 13.98 9.73 -19.30
CA PRO A 40 14.93 9.49 -18.24
C PRO A 40 14.30 10.01 -16.96
N ARG A 41 14.00 9.12 -16.02
CA ARG A 41 13.63 9.50 -14.65
C ARG A 41 14.89 10.06 -13.99
N THR A 42 15.38 11.19 -14.51
CA THR A 42 16.34 12.01 -13.80
C THR A 42 15.59 12.62 -12.62
N ARG A 43 15.50 11.83 -11.54
CA ARG A 43 15.26 12.43 -10.24
C ARG A 43 16.42 13.39 -10.03
N PRO A 44 16.16 14.69 -9.78
CA PRO A 44 17.24 15.56 -9.37
C PRO A 44 17.92 14.89 -8.17
N ALA A 45 19.23 14.72 -8.23
CA ALA A 45 20.03 14.13 -7.14
C ALA A 45 20.10 15.04 -5.90
N THR A 46 19.36 16.14 -5.92
CA THR A 46 19.27 17.13 -4.86
C THR A 46 18.20 16.72 -3.86
N ASP A 47 18.64 16.45 -2.66
CA ASP A 47 17.86 16.34 -1.40
C ASP A 47 16.94 15.12 -1.19
N LEU A 48 17.36 13.95 -1.68
CA LEU A 48 16.68 12.70 -1.36
C LEU A 48 17.16 12.06 -0.04
N ALA A 49 18.05 12.70 0.70
CA ALA A 49 18.50 12.17 1.98
C ALA A 49 17.47 12.45 3.08
N LEU A 50 17.17 11.43 3.87
CA LEU A 50 16.45 11.61 5.13
C LEU A 50 17.17 12.65 6.00
N SER A 51 16.41 13.44 6.78
CA SER A 51 16.98 14.30 7.80
C SER A 51 17.76 13.47 8.84
N ALA A 52 18.63 14.09 9.61
CA ALA A 52 19.38 13.39 10.65
C ALA A 52 18.44 12.70 11.65
N VAL A 53 17.40 13.39 12.10
CA VAL A 53 16.38 12.84 13.00
C VAL A 53 15.65 11.65 12.41
N ALA A 54 15.29 11.73 11.12
CA ALA A 54 14.61 10.63 10.44
C ALA A 54 15.52 9.39 10.26
N ARG A 55 16.83 9.59 10.03
CA ARG A 55 17.80 8.48 9.93
C ARG A 55 18.03 7.76 11.27
N GLU A 56 17.97 8.48 12.37
CA GLU A 56 18.11 7.91 13.71
C GLU A 56 16.83 7.14 14.12
N ASN A 57 15.70 7.42 13.50
CA ASN A 57 14.47 6.66 13.71
C ASN A 57 14.49 5.39 12.85
N GLY A 58 14.62 4.24 13.51
CA GLY A 58 14.74 2.92 12.85
C GLY A 58 13.55 2.61 11.94
N PHE A 59 12.33 2.88 12.40
CA PHE A 59 11.11 2.63 11.62
C PHE A 59 11.07 3.46 10.32
N VAL A 60 11.36 4.77 10.40
CA VAL A 60 11.40 5.66 9.24
C VAL A 60 12.47 5.24 8.24
N SER A 61 13.68 4.90 8.75
CA SER A 61 14.80 4.46 7.92
C SER A 61 14.47 3.18 7.16
N GLN A 62 13.89 2.20 7.82
CA GLN A 62 13.49 0.92 7.21
C GLN A 62 12.40 1.10 6.14
N LEU A 63 11.39 1.92 6.40
CA LEU A 63 10.37 2.25 5.39
C LEU A 63 10.96 2.95 4.17
N TYR A 64 11.89 3.88 4.39
CA TYR A 64 12.56 4.59 3.30
C TYR A 64 13.41 3.65 2.44
N GLU A 65 14.21 2.78 3.06
CA GLU A 65 15.04 1.79 2.36
C GLU A 65 14.16 0.82 1.57
N ARG A 66 13.11 0.29 2.21
CA ARG A 66 12.16 -0.60 1.56
C ARG A 66 11.51 0.03 0.33
N GLN A 67 11.05 1.28 0.44
CA GLN A 67 10.45 2.00 -0.68
C GLN A 67 11.41 2.16 -1.85
N ASN A 68 12.69 2.39 -1.56
CA ASN A 68 13.71 2.55 -2.61
C ASN A 68 14.08 1.23 -3.30
N LEU A 69 14.05 0.11 -2.57
CA LEU A 69 14.44 -1.21 -3.10
C LEU A 69 13.26 -1.95 -3.73
N LEU A 70 12.12 -2.00 -3.05
CA LEU A 70 10.98 -2.84 -3.44
C LEU A 70 9.78 -2.04 -3.97
N GLY A 71 9.73 -0.73 -3.72
CA GLY A 71 8.56 0.09 -4.07
C GLY A 71 7.36 -0.15 -3.16
N GLY A 72 6.16 -0.28 -3.74
CA GLY A 72 4.91 -0.45 -2.97
C GLY A 72 4.76 -1.79 -2.26
N TRP A 73 3.66 -1.95 -1.51
CA TRP A 73 3.39 -3.14 -0.68
C TRP A 73 2.91 -4.39 -1.44
N SER A 74 2.79 -4.35 -2.77
CA SER A 74 2.20 -5.43 -3.57
C SER A 74 3.16 -6.56 -3.91
N GLU A 75 4.46 -6.32 -3.94
CA GLU A 75 5.46 -7.24 -4.48
C GLU A 75 6.48 -7.73 -3.45
N GLY A 76 7.21 -8.78 -3.78
CA GLY A 76 8.37 -9.25 -3.00
C GLY A 76 8.04 -10.11 -1.79
N TRP A 77 6.84 -10.70 -1.69
CA TRP A 77 6.43 -11.49 -0.54
C TRP A 77 6.67 -12.99 -0.72
N GLU A 78 7.47 -13.59 0.15
CA GLU A 78 7.70 -15.03 0.23
C GLU A 78 6.98 -15.64 1.43
N PRO A 79 6.30 -16.80 1.27
CA PRO A 79 5.60 -17.45 2.37
C PRO A 79 6.60 -17.96 3.43
N LEU A 80 6.27 -17.75 4.70
CA LEU A 80 7.05 -18.29 5.82
C LEU A 80 6.73 -19.77 6.05
N ALA A 81 7.72 -20.51 6.57
CA ALA A 81 7.51 -21.87 7.08
C ALA A 81 6.48 -21.88 8.23
N GLU A 82 5.82 -23.02 8.47
CA GLU A 82 4.70 -23.13 9.41
C GLU A 82 5.05 -22.63 10.83
N GLU A 83 6.23 -22.97 11.33
CA GLU A 83 6.69 -22.56 12.67
C GLU A 83 6.95 -21.04 12.74
N GLU A 84 7.63 -20.47 11.74
CA GLU A 84 7.85 -19.04 11.64
C GLU A 84 6.55 -18.27 11.44
N ALA A 85 5.62 -18.79 10.63
CA ALA A 85 4.31 -18.20 10.41
C ALA A 85 3.48 -18.17 11.71
N ALA A 86 3.59 -19.21 12.54
CA ALA A 86 2.91 -19.25 13.84
C ALA A 86 3.47 -18.19 14.79
N ALA A 87 4.79 -18.05 14.86
CA ALA A 87 5.44 -17.00 15.66
C ALA A 87 5.08 -15.59 15.15
N ALA A 88 5.09 -15.39 13.84
CA ALA A 88 4.68 -14.13 13.23
C ALA A 88 3.22 -13.79 13.53
N ALA A 89 2.33 -14.78 13.53
CA ALA A 89 0.92 -14.58 13.86
C ALA A 89 0.72 -14.19 15.33
N GLU A 90 1.55 -14.71 16.25
CA GLU A 90 1.50 -14.34 17.66
C GLU A 90 1.98 -12.89 17.87
N ASN A 91 3.09 -12.51 17.27
CA ASN A 91 3.57 -11.13 17.31
C ASN A 91 2.54 -10.17 16.70
N ALA A 92 1.89 -10.57 15.60
CA ALA A 92 0.84 -9.76 14.98
C ALA A 92 -0.37 -9.57 15.90
N ARG A 93 -0.72 -10.57 16.73
CA ARG A 93 -1.79 -10.42 17.74
C ARG A 93 -1.44 -9.37 18.79
N GLU A 94 -0.20 -9.37 19.29
CA GLU A 94 0.25 -8.35 20.24
C GLU A 94 0.15 -6.94 19.63
N THR A 95 0.65 -6.76 18.41
CA THR A 95 0.56 -5.48 17.70
C THR A 95 -0.90 -5.06 17.43
N LEU A 96 -1.79 -6.00 17.09
CA LEU A 96 -3.21 -5.70 16.90
C LEU A 96 -3.89 -5.28 18.21
N LEU A 97 -3.50 -5.87 19.36
CA LEU A 97 -3.98 -5.43 20.67
C LEU A 97 -3.55 -3.99 20.99
N GLU A 98 -2.33 -3.60 20.62
CA GLU A 98 -1.87 -2.22 20.74
C GLU A 98 -2.67 -1.29 19.84
N LEU A 99 -2.90 -1.65 18.58
CA LEU A 99 -3.73 -0.87 17.64
C LEU A 99 -5.16 -0.68 18.14
N MET A 100 -5.74 -1.64 18.85
CA MET A 100 -7.06 -1.51 19.46
C MET A 100 -7.13 -0.46 20.58
N THR A 101 -6.00 0.01 21.09
CA THR A 101 -5.96 1.09 22.10
C THR A 101 -6.16 2.49 21.50
N LEU A 102 -6.05 2.64 20.17
CA LEU A 102 -6.29 3.90 19.47
C LEU A 102 -7.76 4.32 19.67
N GLU A 103 -8.00 5.47 20.28
CA GLU A 103 -9.35 5.91 20.67
C GLU A 103 -10.26 6.17 19.46
N ASN A 104 -9.68 6.65 18.37
CA ASN A 104 -10.39 7.01 17.15
C ASN A 104 -10.45 5.88 16.09
N LEU A 105 -10.00 4.67 16.43
CA LEU A 105 -10.19 3.51 15.55
C LEU A 105 -11.70 3.20 15.42
N PRO A 106 -12.26 3.02 14.20
CA PRO A 106 -13.68 2.72 14.01
C PRO A 106 -14.16 1.50 14.78
N ASP A 107 -15.38 1.52 15.30
CA ASP A 107 -15.95 0.41 16.05
C ASP A 107 -16.00 -0.88 15.23
N GLY A 108 -16.35 -0.80 13.94
CA GLY A 108 -16.31 -1.94 13.03
C GLY A 108 -14.92 -2.52 12.87
N ALA A 109 -13.87 -1.67 12.83
CA ALA A 109 -12.49 -2.11 12.79
C ALA A 109 -12.09 -2.83 14.09
N ARG A 110 -12.47 -2.28 15.26
CA ARG A 110 -12.25 -2.93 16.57
C ARG A 110 -12.93 -4.28 16.63
N GLN A 111 -14.19 -4.37 16.19
CA GLN A 111 -14.94 -5.62 16.19
C GLN A 111 -14.25 -6.65 15.31
N THR A 112 -13.90 -6.31 14.06
CA THR A 112 -13.27 -7.24 13.12
C THR A 112 -11.90 -7.71 13.61
N VAL A 113 -11.09 -6.80 14.18
CA VAL A 113 -9.82 -7.16 14.82
C VAL A 113 -10.06 -8.06 16.03
N GLY A 114 -11.04 -7.77 16.88
CA GLY A 114 -11.40 -8.59 18.03
C GLY A 114 -11.82 -10.01 17.62
N GLU A 115 -12.60 -10.15 16.56
CA GLU A 115 -12.98 -11.45 15.98
C GLU A 115 -11.75 -12.21 15.44
N ALA A 116 -10.85 -11.53 14.74
CA ALA A 116 -9.60 -12.11 14.24
C ALA A 116 -8.70 -12.62 15.37
N LEU A 117 -8.63 -11.90 16.48
CA LEU A 117 -7.86 -12.28 17.67
C LEU A 117 -8.42 -13.52 18.38
N THR A 118 -9.74 -13.73 18.34
CA THR A 118 -10.40 -14.89 18.96
C THR A 118 -10.36 -16.15 18.09
N GLN A 119 -10.18 -16.00 16.78
CA GLN A 119 -10.08 -17.14 15.88
C GLN A 119 -8.76 -17.87 16.10
N SER A 120 -8.87 -19.18 16.42
CA SER A 120 -7.71 -20.07 16.55
C SER A 120 -7.09 -20.47 15.19
N SER A 121 -7.50 -19.81 14.10
CA SER A 121 -6.99 -20.10 12.77
C SER A 121 -5.48 -19.81 12.72
N ARG A 122 -4.73 -20.78 12.19
CA ARG A 122 -3.31 -20.59 11.88
C ARG A 122 -3.20 -19.42 10.91
N GLY A 123 -2.56 -18.33 11.35
CA GLY A 123 -2.30 -17.18 10.52
C GLY A 123 -1.46 -17.59 9.31
N GLN A 124 -1.71 -16.96 8.17
CA GLN A 124 -0.80 -17.03 7.04
C GLN A 124 0.18 -15.87 7.15
N ALA A 125 1.47 -16.12 6.93
CA ALA A 125 2.49 -15.10 7.03
C ALA A 125 3.49 -15.18 5.88
N TRP A 126 3.99 -14.01 5.51
CA TRP A 126 4.97 -13.83 4.44
C TRP A 126 6.02 -12.83 4.90
N ARG A 127 7.21 -12.93 4.35
CA ARG A 127 8.32 -11.99 4.58
C ARG A 127 8.80 -11.44 3.25
N ASP A 128 9.17 -10.17 3.20
CA ASP A 128 9.86 -9.61 2.04
C ASP A 128 11.39 -9.64 2.22
N GLU A 129 12.12 -9.26 1.17
CA GLU A 129 13.60 -9.25 1.18
C GLU A 129 14.19 -8.31 2.23
N MET A 130 13.45 -7.30 2.68
CA MET A 130 13.85 -6.37 3.72
C MET A 130 13.49 -6.85 5.14
N GLY A 131 12.83 -8.00 5.25
CA GLY A 131 12.44 -8.59 6.51
C GLY A 131 11.10 -8.13 7.06
N PHE A 132 10.38 -7.24 6.37
CA PHE A 132 9.00 -6.92 6.75
C PHE A 132 8.14 -8.16 6.74
N VAL A 133 7.25 -8.27 7.72
CA VAL A 133 6.39 -9.43 7.87
C VAL A 133 4.94 -9.04 7.64
N ARG A 134 4.29 -9.73 6.71
CA ARG A 134 2.86 -9.59 6.44
C ARG A 134 2.14 -10.79 7.03
N VAL A 135 1.16 -10.55 7.88
CA VAL A 135 0.33 -11.58 8.51
C VAL A 135 -1.13 -11.39 8.12
N ARG A 136 -1.80 -12.49 7.84
CA ARG A 136 -3.25 -12.54 7.63
C ARG A 136 -3.93 -13.31 8.75
N LEU A 137 -4.88 -12.67 9.41
CA LEU A 137 -5.79 -13.26 10.41
C LEU A 137 -7.23 -13.00 9.96
N GLY A 138 -7.86 -13.97 9.33
CA GLY A 138 -9.20 -13.78 8.72
C GLY A 138 -9.18 -12.70 7.65
N ASP A 139 -9.94 -11.63 7.84
CA ASP A 139 -10.03 -10.48 6.94
C ASP A 139 -9.09 -9.34 7.32
N VAL A 140 -8.29 -9.54 8.37
CA VAL A 140 -7.28 -8.58 8.85
C VAL A 140 -5.92 -8.92 8.27
N TYR A 141 -5.27 -7.93 7.66
CA TYR A 141 -3.89 -7.99 7.17
C TYR A 141 -3.06 -6.94 7.90
N LEU A 142 -2.01 -7.39 8.54
CA LEU A 142 -1.04 -6.55 9.23
C LEU A 142 0.33 -6.69 8.56
N ILE A 143 1.01 -5.57 8.35
CA ILE A 143 2.43 -5.54 7.97
C ILE A 143 3.19 -4.87 9.09
N THR A 144 4.23 -5.54 9.59
CA THR A 144 5.11 -5.02 10.64
C THR A 144 6.53 -4.84 10.13
N GLU A 145 7.19 -3.84 10.67
CA GLU A 145 8.60 -3.55 10.42
C GLU A 145 9.49 -4.56 11.18
N PRO A 146 10.65 -5.01 10.60
CA PRO A 146 11.41 -6.14 11.12
C PRO A 146 12.16 -5.90 12.43
N VAL A 147 12.54 -4.66 12.74
CA VAL A 147 13.42 -4.36 13.89
C VAL A 147 12.61 -4.01 15.13
N THR A 148 11.61 -3.16 14.98
CA THR A 148 10.80 -2.65 16.10
C THR A 148 9.49 -3.42 16.28
N GLY A 149 9.05 -4.14 15.25
CA GLY A 149 7.73 -4.78 15.22
C GLY A 149 6.57 -3.80 15.01
N LEU A 150 6.85 -2.52 14.80
CA LEU A 150 5.81 -1.50 14.63
C LEU A 150 4.96 -1.75 13.39
N PRO A 151 3.65 -1.44 13.45
CA PRO A 151 2.74 -1.66 12.34
C PRO A 151 2.96 -0.64 11.23
N ALA A 152 3.43 -1.11 10.07
CA ALA A 152 3.55 -0.27 8.88
C ALA A 152 2.22 -0.16 8.11
N ARG A 153 1.38 -1.22 8.19
CA ARG A 153 0.09 -1.23 7.49
C ARG A 153 -0.90 -2.16 8.17
N LEU A 154 -2.12 -1.66 8.38
CA LEU A 154 -3.29 -2.44 8.72
C LEU A 154 -4.30 -2.33 7.58
N SER A 155 -4.79 -3.46 7.08
CA SER A 155 -5.88 -3.50 6.10
C SER A 155 -6.96 -4.46 6.60
N ILE A 156 -8.22 -4.01 6.61
CA ILE A 156 -9.38 -4.81 7.00
C ILE A 156 -10.33 -4.85 5.80
N TYR A 157 -10.54 -6.02 5.26
CA TYR A 157 -11.45 -6.24 4.13
C TYR A 157 -12.88 -6.51 4.60
N GLY A 158 -13.86 -6.14 3.78
CA GLY A 158 -15.28 -6.24 4.14
C GLY A 158 -15.73 -5.11 5.07
N LEU A 159 -14.93 -4.07 5.28
CA LEU A 159 -15.22 -2.95 6.16
C LEU A 159 -15.11 -1.62 5.41
N ALA A 160 -16.18 -0.82 5.42
CA ALA A 160 -16.21 0.51 4.83
C ALA A 160 -16.40 1.63 5.87
N ASP A 161 -16.27 1.31 7.15
CA ASP A 161 -16.46 2.29 8.23
C ASP A 161 -15.32 3.29 8.24
N ALA A 162 -15.64 4.55 7.99
CA ALA A 162 -14.69 5.64 8.14
C ALA A 162 -14.56 6.03 9.62
N PRO A 163 -13.36 6.41 10.09
CA PRO A 163 -13.20 6.97 11.43
C PRO A 163 -14.00 8.26 11.55
N ALA A 164 -14.57 8.52 12.73
CA ALA A 164 -15.31 9.74 13.00
C ALA A 164 -14.40 10.98 12.92
N ASP A 165 -13.16 10.84 13.37
CA ASP A 165 -12.10 11.84 13.23
C ASP A 165 -10.83 11.18 12.64
N PRO A 166 -10.66 11.22 11.31
CA PRO A 166 -9.49 10.64 10.66
C PRO A 166 -8.17 11.29 11.08
N MET A 167 -8.18 12.59 11.35
CA MET A 167 -6.97 13.31 11.77
C MET A 167 -6.55 12.90 13.17
N ALA A 168 -7.49 12.83 14.12
CA ALA A 168 -7.20 12.36 15.46
C ALA A 168 -6.63 10.93 15.45
N LEU A 169 -7.18 10.04 14.62
CA LEU A 169 -6.64 8.69 14.45
C LEU A 169 -5.20 8.70 13.93
N LEU A 170 -4.89 9.54 12.93
CA LEU A 170 -3.52 9.66 12.40
C LEU A 170 -2.54 10.23 13.44
N GLU A 171 -2.97 11.16 14.26
CA GLU A 171 -2.17 11.70 15.37
C GLU A 171 -1.87 10.65 16.44
N GLU A 172 -2.87 9.86 16.84
CA GLU A 172 -2.68 8.75 17.77
C GLU A 172 -1.71 7.71 17.18
N TRP A 173 -1.90 7.36 15.90
CA TRP A 173 -1.04 6.40 15.23
C TRP A 173 0.39 6.91 15.06
N ARG A 174 0.58 8.20 14.76
CA ARG A 174 1.89 8.87 14.72
C ARG A 174 2.65 8.67 16.03
N THR A 175 1.94 8.82 17.15
CA THR A 175 2.51 8.63 18.50
C THR A 175 2.88 7.17 18.76
N LEU A 176 2.01 6.23 18.38
CA LEU A 176 2.26 4.79 18.52
C LEU A 176 3.48 4.35 17.69
N LEU A 177 3.69 4.94 16.53
CA LEU A 177 4.84 4.66 15.65
C LEU A 177 6.13 5.37 16.10
N TRP A 178 6.10 6.19 17.15
CA TRP A 178 7.21 7.02 17.64
C TRP A 178 7.81 7.94 16.58
N VAL A 179 6.99 8.41 15.65
CA VAL A 179 7.39 9.33 14.59
C VAL A 179 6.97 10.79 14.85
N ASP A 180 6.41 11.06 16.00
CA ASP A 180 6.10 12.39 16.52
C ASP A 180 7.34 13.29 16.74
N VAL A 181 8.52 12.66 16.78
CA VAL A 181 9.83 13.34 16.80
C VAL A 181 10.12 14.15 15.52
N LEU A 182 9.43 13.86 14.42
CA LEU A 182 9.52 14.64 13.19
C LEU A 182 8.70 15.92 13.33
N PRO A 183 9.30 17.11 13.15
CA PRO A 183 8.64 18.38 13.55
C PRO A 183 7.75 18.99 12.47
N ASP A 184 7.75 18.44 11.26
CA ASP A 184 7.20 19.04 10.04
C ASP A 184 5.99 18.30 9.45
N TRP A 185 5.13 17.79 10.33
CA TRP A 185 3.91 17.12 9.90
C TRP A 185 2.89 18.12 9.37
N GLU A 186 2.38 17.83 8.16
CA GLU A 186 1.38 18.64 7.48
C GLU A 186 0.25 17.76 6.96
N GLU A 187 -1.00 18.22 7.12
CA GLU A 187 -2.14 17.62 6.45
C GLU A 187 -2.05 17.87 4.95
N THR A 188 -2.27 16.85 4.14
CA THR A 188 -2.18 16.94 2.69
C THR A 188 -3.50 16.50 2.06
N GLU A 189 -3.99 17.29 1.12
CA GLU A 189 -5.12 16.88 0.29
C GLU A 189 -4.76 15.63 -0.49
N THR A 190 -5.59 14.58 -0.36
CA THR A 190 -5.41 13.35 -1.10
C THR A 190 -6.29 13.34 -2.34
N VAL A 191 -5.77 12.72 -3.42
CA VAL A 191 -6.58 12.50 -4.64
C VAL A 191 -7.56 11.34 -4.43
N GLN A 192 -7.31 10.48 -3.45
CA GLN A 192 -8.13 9.32 -3.15
C GLN A 192 -9.34 9.71 -2.29
N ALA A 193 -10.53 9.51 -2.81
CA ALA A 193 -11.77 9.78 -2.08
C ALA A 193 -11.84 8.91 -0.80
N GLY A 194 -12.21 9.54 0.32
CA GLY A 194 -12.32 8.88 1.62
C GLY A 194 -10.98 8.63 2.32
N ALA A 195 -9.89 9.26 1.84
CA ALA A 195 -8.59 9.19 2.48
C ALA A 195 -8.22 10.52 3.15
N THR A 196 -7.54 10.42 4.29
CA THR A 196 -6.89 11.54 4.98
C THR A 196 -5.42 11.19 5.16
N GLU A 197 -4.55 12.18 5.00
CA GLU A 197 -3.11 11.96 4.96
C GLU A 197 -2.33 13.02 5.74
N LEU A 198 -1.35 12.59 6.53
CA LEU A 198 -0.30 13.40 7.12
C LEU A 198 1.03 13.12 6.43
N ARG A 199 1.82 14.16 6.16
CA ARG A 199 3.17 14.04 5.59
C ARG A 199 4.21 14.77 6.42
N SER A 200 5.38 14.14 6.51
CA SER A 200 6.62 14.79 6.93
C SER A 200 7.62 14.77 5.78
N ALA A 201 8.00 15.94 5.30
CA ALA A 201 9.02 16.06 4.25
C ALA A 201 10.41 15.65 4.76
N GLN A 202 10.74 15.97 6.01
CA GLN A 202 12.01 15.59 6.64
C GLN A 202 12.15 14.09 6.83
N GLY A 203 11.04 13.42 7.17
CA GLY A 203 10.97 11.95 7.30
C GLY A 203 10.70 11.24 5.99
N ARG A 204 10.32 11.96 4.94
CA ARG A 204 9.78 11.36 3.70
C ARG A 204 8.72 10.31 3.99
N LEU A 205 7.95 10.56 5.03
CA LEU A 205 6.98 9.66 5.57
C LEU A 205 5.58 10.24 5.38
N ARG A 206 4.67 9.39 4.92
CA ARG A 206 3.25 9.66 4.95
C ARG A 206 2.55 8.68 5.87
N LEU A 207 1.58 9.16 6.59
CA LEU A 207 0.60 8.38 7.31
C LEU A 207 -0.75 8.60 6.63
N GLN A 208 -1.45 7.54 6.31
CA GLN A 208 -2.72 7.61 5.61
C GLN A 208 -3.75 6.72 6.28
N VAL A 209 -4.96 7.24 6.43
CA VAL A 209 -6.16 6.44 6.70
C VAL A 209 -7.11 6.55 5.52
N CYS A 210 -7.68 5.44 5.11
CA CYS A 210 -8.65 5.38 4.02
C CYS A 210 -9.74 4.38 4.34
N ALA A 211 -10.99 4.75 4.09
CA ALA A 211 -12.13 3.85 4.16
C ALA A 211 -12.88 3.93 2.82
N ALA A 212 -12.59 3.02 1.91
CA ALA A 212 -13.15 2.99 0.57
C ALA A 212 -13.21 1.55 0.02
N HIS A 213 -14.14 1.28 -0.88
CA HIS A 213 -14.26 -0.01 -1.58
C HIS A 213 -14.29 -1.22 -0.63
N GLU A 214 -15.07 -1.13 0.43
CA GLU A 214 -15.18 -2.18 1.46
C GLU A 214 -13.81 -2.54 2.07
N THR A 215 -12.94 -1.56 2.23
CA THR A 215 -11.64 -1.75 2.86
C THR A 215 -11.34 -0.57 3.77
N PHE A 216 -11.04 -0.86 5.03
CA PHE A 216 -10.40 0.08 5.93
C PHE A 216 -8.88 -0.11 5.85
N LEU A 217 -8.16 0.97 5.66
CA LEU A 217 -6.71 1.00 5.53
C LEU A 217 -6.10 2.04 6.46
N LEU A 218 -5.08 1.63 7.22
CA LEU A 218 -4.17 2.50 7.95
C LEU A 218 -2.76 2.17 7.47
N GLU A 219 -2.04 3.13 6.89
CA GLU A 219 -0.77 2.89 6.21
C GLU A 219 0.28 3.95 6.53
N ALA A 220 1.48 3.48 6.92
CA ALA A 220 2.70 4.27 6.94
C ALA A 220 3.56 3.88 5.72
N ALA A 221 3.95 4.84 4.91
CA ALA A 221 4.77 4.57 3.74
C ALA A 221 5.73 5.73 3.48
N SER A 222 6.92 5.42 2.96
CA SER A 222 7.82 6.44 2.45
C SER A 222 7.35 6.91 1.08
N PHE A 223 7.58 8.19 0.79
CA PHE A 223 7.33 8.77 -0.52
C PHE A 223 8.61 9.31 -1.17
N SER A 224 8.64 9.33 -2.46
CA SER A 224 9.78 9.79 -3.28
C SER A 224 9.57 11.21 -3.78
#